data_628654ca79984933e9b7f891262f242e
#
_entry.id   628654ca79984933e9b7f891262f242e
#
_cell.length_a   1.000
_cell.length_b   1.000
_cell.length_c   1.000
_cell.angle_alpha   90.00
_cell.angle_beta   90.00
_cell.angle_gamma   90.00
#
_symmetry.space_group_name_H-M   'P 1'
#
loop_
_entity.id
_entity.type
_entity.pdbx_description
1 polymer ?
#
loop_
_entity_poly.entity_id
_entity_poly.type
_entity_poly.pdbx_seq_one_letter_code
_entity_poly.pdbx_strand_id
1 'polypeptide(L)'
;MGKIIGIDLGTTNSVVAVMEGGQPTVISTAEGGRLCPSVVAFNKNGERLVGQTAKRQAVINSENTVYSIKRFMGRHFEEVANERTMVSYQVVEGPSNDVRVKIPITNREYSPQEISAMVLGKLKSDAEAYLGQPVTQAVITVPAYFNDSQRQATKDAGRIAGLEVMRFINEPTASALAYGLDKKKNETILVFDLGGGTFDVSVLEVGEGVIEVKSTNGDTHLGGDDWDQRIVNWAADEFKREQGIDLRQDRQALQRLREAAEKAKIELSSVLETEINLPYITADAAGPKHLQLKLTRSKFEQMTEDLLVRCRKPFEAALKDAGLNASKLNEVVLVGGSSRMPMVQDLVRSLTDGKEPNKGVNPDEVVAVGAAIQGGVLGGEVKDILLLDVTPLSLGVETLGSVMTVMIERNTTIPVKKTETYSTAADNQTAVDIHILQGERPLASDNMSLGRFRLDGIPPAARGIPQVEVTFDIDANGILHVMAKDKASGKEQKVTVTASTNLNKGDIDRMVNEARQNEAADKKRRELIEAKNNADTLLYQTEKALRDLGDKVPSDERGNIEAKITDLKSAVQTEDLPRIQKASEAVQQAFHALSQQLYAQEQQTPPPPGAGPSTPPSSGDGDVIDGEVKE
;
A
#
# COMPACT_ATOMS: atom_id res chain seq x y z
N MET A 1 2.97 21.00 -16.97
CA MET A 1 2.04 20.20 -16.15
C MET A 1 2.83 19.70 -14.94
N GLY A 2 2.20 19.63 -13.77
CA GLY A 2 2.84 19.01 -12.59
C GLY A 2 3.12 17.52 -12.85
N LYS A 3 4.10 16.94 -12.12
CA LYS A 3 4.38 15.51 -12.19
C LYS A 3 3.20 14.70 -11.62
N ILE A 4 2.83 13.63 -12.29
CA ILE A 4 1.85 12.64 -11.82
C ILE A 4 2.65 11.50 -11.17
N ILE A 5 2.42 11.25 -9.88
CA ILE A 5 3.06 10.15 -9.18
C ILE A 5 2.24 8.87 -9.27
N GLY A 6 2.92 7.71 -9.26
CA GLY A 6 2.29 6.41 -9.10
C GLY A 6 2.41 5.92 -7.66
N ILE A 7 1.30 5.49 -7.08
CA ILE A 7 1.27 5.00 -5.69
C ILE A 7 0.70 3.59 -5.67
N ASP A 8 1.47 2.68 -5.09
CA ASP A 8 0.97 1.41 -4.58
C ASP A 8 0.52 1.61 -3.12
N LEU A 9 -0.79 1.60 -2.89
CA LEU A 9 -1.37 1.68 -1.55
C LEU A 9 -1.58 0.25 -1.01
N GLY A 10 -0.52 -0.37 -0.52
CA GLY A 10 -0.55 -1.75 -0.06
C GLY A 10 -1.11 -1.93 1.37
N THR A 11 -1.53 -3.16 1.71
CA THR A 11 -2.03 -3.51 3.05
C THR A 11 -0.96 -3.37 4.12
N THR A 12 0.25 -3.86 3.85
CA THR A 12 1.38 -3.87 4.80
C THR A 12 2.36 -2.74 4.54
N ASN A 13 2.74 -2.55 3.27
CA ASN A 13 3.65 -1.49 2.84
C ASN A 13 3.06 -0.77 1.64
N SER A 14 3.38 0.50 1.51
CA SER A 14 3.03 1.34 0.36
C SER A 14 4.28 1.89 -0.29
N VAL A 15 4.22 2.13 -1.59
CA VAL A 15 5.36 2.59 -2.39
C VAL A 15 4.92 3.73 -3.29
N VAL A 16 5.80 4.71 -3.50
CA VAL A 16 5.59 5.80 -4.45
C VAL A 16 6.70 5.81 -5.49
N ALA A 17 6.32 6.04 -6.75
CA ALA A 17 7.24 6.15 -7.87
C ALA A 17 6.83 7.28 -8.81
N VAL A 18 7.74 7.72 -9.66
CA VAL A 18 7.52 8.79 -10.63
C VAL A 18 8.27 8.51 -11.94
N MET A 19 7.81 9.06 -13.05
CA MET A 19 8.57 9.04 -14.30
C MET A 19 9.62 10.16 -14.32
N GLU A 20 10.88 9.79 -14.54
CA GLU A 20 12.01 10.71 -14.70
C GLU A 20 12.89 10.28 -15.89
N GLY A 21 13.17 11.21 -16.78
CA GLY A 21 14.01 10.93 -17.97
C GLY A 21 13.50 9.77 -18.84
N GLY A 22 12.18 9.50 -18.83
CA GLY A 22 11.58 8.38 -19.58
C GLY A 22 11.64 7.02 -18.87
N GLN A 23 12.16 6.97 -17.64
CA GLN A 23 12.24 5.76 -16.82
C GLN A 23 11.46 5.93 -15.51
N PRO A 24 10.83 4.87 -14.99
CA PRO A 24 10.17 4.92 -13.69
C PRO A 24 11.20 4.82 -12.55
N THR A 25 11.11 5.72 -11.59
CA THR A 25 11.98 5.80 -10.42
C THR A 25 11.16 5.65 -9.14
N VAL A 26 11.51 4.69 -8.29
CA VAL A 26 10.92 4.55 -6.95
C VAL A 26 11.52 5.59 -6.02
N ILE A 27 10.66 6.37 -5.37
CA ILE A 27 11.05 7.43 -4.46
C ILE A 27 11.32 6.85 -3.07
N SER A 28 12.48 7.17 -2.49
CA SER A 28 12.78 6.80 -1.11
C SER A 28 12.01 7.66 -0.11
N THR A 29 11.57 7.06 0.99
CA THR A 29 10.95 7.79 2.10
C THR A 29 11.99 8.67 2.82
N ALA A 30 11.52 9.63 3.61
CA ALA A 30 12.40 10.46 4.44
C ALA A 30 13.26 9.65 5.43
N GLU A 31 12.81 8.43 5.78
CA GLU A 31 13.54 7.50 6.64
C GLU A 31 14.59 6.66 5.87
N GLY A 32 14.77 6.90 4.57
CA GLY A 32 15.76 6.26 3.70
C GLY A 32 15.34 4.90 3.12
N GLY A 33 14.14 4.39 3.44
CA GLY A 33 13.59 3.16 2.88
C GLY A 33 12.84 3.43 1.57
N ARG A 34 12.72 2.41 0.72
CA ARG A 34 11.88 2.46 -0.49
C ARG A 34 10.43 2.04 -0.22
N LEU A 35 10.20 1.32 0.88
CA LEU A 35 8.91 0.89 1.35
C LEU A 35 8.48 1.74 2.55
N CYS A 36 7.28 2.28 2.50
CA CYS A 36 6.62 2.96 3.61
C CYS A 36 5.64 1.99 4.29
N PRO A 37 5.85 1.56 5.53
CA PRO A 37 4.84 0.77 6.24
C PRO A 37 3.48 1.48 6.23
N SER A 38 2.41 0.77 5.87
CA SER A 38 1.02 1.27 5.89
C SER A 38 0.49 1.29 7.33
N VAL A 39 1.20 2.01 8.20
CA VAL A 39 0.95 2.10 9.64
C VAL A 39 0.79 3.55 10.05
N VAL A 40 -0.24 3.82 10.85
CA VAL A 40 -0.54 5.14 11.42
C VAL A 40 -0.67 5.01 12.93
N ALA A 41 -0.05 5.88 13.68
CA ALA A 41 -0.13 5.89 15.14
C ALA A 41 -0.37 7.30 15.68
N PHE A 42 -0.92 7.36 16.90
CA PHE A 42 -1.11 8.61 17.63
C PHE A 42 -0.33 8.51 18.95
N ASN A 43 0.62 9.42 19.15
CA ASN A 43 1.45 9.42 20.35
C ASN A 43 0.70 10.00 21.57
N LYS A 44 1.38 10.03 22.74
CA LYS A 44 0.80 10.53 24.00
C LYS A 44 0.28 11.98 23.95
N ASN A 45 0.80 12.77 23.00
CA ASN A 45 0.38 14.16 22.80
C ASN A 45 -0.77 14.29 21.76
N GLY A 46 -1.27 13.16 21.25
CA GLY A 46 -2.28 13.12 20.18
C GLY A 46 -1.70 13.41 18.79
N GLU A 47 -0.37 13.48 18.64
CA GLU A 47 0.27 13.74 17.36
C GLU A 47 0.32 12.48 16.51
N ARG A 48 0.09 12.67 15.21
CA ARG A 48 0.08 11.62 14.20
C ARG A 48 1.50 11.22 13.78
N LEU A 49 1.75 9.92 13.77
CA LEU A 49 2.94 9.28 13.21
C LEU A 49 2.51 8.39 12.04
N VAL A 50 3.30 8.33 10.97
CA VAL A 50 3.00 7.51 9.79
C VAL A 50 4.26 6.77 9.33
N GLY A 51 4.08 5.56 8.81
CA GLY A 51 5.18 4.79 8.24
C GLY A 51 6.08 4.14 9.30
N GLN A 52 7.36 4.20 9.08
CA GLN A 52 8.36 3.54 9.93
C GLN A 52 8.35 4.04 11.37
N THR A 53 8.11 5.33 11.59
CA THR A 53 8.02 5.93 12.93
C THR A 53 6.82 5.40 13.70
N ALA A 54 5.68 5.20 13.02
CA ALA A 54 4.50 4.59 13.61
C ALA A 54 4.74 3.10 13.93
N LYS A 55 5.36 2.34 13.01
CA LYS A 55 5.66 0.90 13.20
C LYS A 55 6.59 0.68 14.41
N ARG A 56 7.62 1.49 14.59
CA ARG A 56 8.61 1.35 15.69
C ARG A 56 8.01 1.44 17.08
N GLN A 57 6.93 2.17 17.27
CA GLN A 57 6.29 2.36 18.57
C GLN A 57 5.04 1.47 18.78
N ALA A 58 4.68 0.65 17.79
CA ALA A 58 3.45 -0.15 17.79
C ALA A 58 3.31 -1.05 19.03
N VAL A 59 4.40 -1.67 19.48
CA VAL A 59 4.41 -2.55 20.66
C VAL A 59 4.00 -1.83 21.94
N ILE A 60 4.51 -0.61 22.15
CA ILE A 60 4.26 0.14 23.40
C ILE A 60 2.98 0.98 23.34
N ASN A 61 2.37 1.09 22.17
CA ASN A 61 1.20 1.93 21.91
C ASN A 61 0.21 1.23 20.95
N SER A 62 -0.02 -0.05 21.18
CA SER A 62 -0.78 -0.93 20.27
C SER A 62 -2.22 -0.48 20.05
N GLU A 63 -2.88 0.09 21.07
CA GLU A 63 -4.26 0.55 20.97
C GLU A 63 -4.45 1.81 20.12
N ASN A 64 -3.39 2.61 19.96
CA ASN A 64 -3.40 3.84 19.16
C ASN A 64 -2.57 3.71 17.88
N THR A 65 -2.26 2.46 17.47
CA THR A 65 -1.50 2.15 16.25
C THR A 65 -2.33 1.30 15.32
N VAL A 66 -2.61 1.85 14.13
CA VAL A 66 -3.46 1.25 13.10
C VAL A 66 -2.59 0.71 11.97
N TYR A 67 -2.83 -0.54 11.60
CA TYR A 67 -2.18 -1.24 10.49
C TYR A 67 -3.20 -2.11 9.75
N SER A 68 -2.86 -2.64 8.59
CA SER A 68 -3.73 -3.47 7.74
C SER A 68 -5.11 -2.84 7.44
N ILE A 69 -5.19 -1.50 7.45
CA ILE A 69 -6.45 -0.75 7.31
C ILE A 69 -7.14 -0.99 5.95
N LYS A 70 -6.38 -1.38 4.91
CA LYS A 70 -6.91 -1.69 3.58
C LYS A 70 -7.93 -2.84 3.61
N ARG A 71 -7.83 -3.76 4.59
CA ARG A 71 -8.80 -4.86 4.80
C ARG A 71 -10.21 -4.38 5.17
N PHE A 72 -10.32 -3.15 5.70
CA PHE A 72 -11.57 -2.53 6.13
C PHE A 72 -12.12 -1.52 5.11
N MET A 73 -11.38 -1.23 4.06
CA MET A 73 -11.71 -0.20 3.08
C MET A 73 -12.98 -0.53 2.33
N GLY A 74 -13.98 0.38 2.38
CA GLY A 74 -15.23 0.26 1.64
C GLY A 74 -16.15 -0.87 2.09
N ARG A 75 -15.98 -1.40 3.31
CA ARG A 75 -16.74 -2.52 3.87
C ARG A 75 -17.73 -2.07 4.94
N HIS A 76 -18.77 -2.87 5.11
CA HIS A 76 -19.67 -2.78 6.27
C HIS A 76 -19.09 -3.50 7.49
N PHE A 77 -19.50 -3.07 8.67
CA PHE A 77 -18.99 -3.61 9.93
C PHE A 77 -19.22 -5.12 10.11
N GLU A 78 -20.34 -5.63 9.60
CA GLU A 78 -20.67 -7.07 9.66
C GLU A 78 -19.76 -7.92 8.76
N GLU A 79 -19.25 -7.35 7.65
CA GLU A 79 -18.42 -8.06 6.67
C GLU A 79 -17.00 -8.34 7.16
N VAL A 80 -16.57 -7.69 8.27
CA VAL A 80 -15.19 -7.72 8.76
C VAL A 80 -15.06 -8.40 10.13
N ALA A 81 -15.97 -9.33 10.45
CA ALA A 81 -15.98 -10.01 11.74
C ALA A 81 -14.66 -10.74 12.05
N ASN A 82 -14.04 -11.36 11.06
CA ASN A 82 -12.76 -12.06 11.19
C ASN A 82 -11.60 -11.07 11.33
N GLU A 83 -11.54 -10.06 10.47
CA GLU A 83 -10.48 -9.06 10.43
C GLU A 83 -10.39 -8.28 11.75
N ARG A 84 -11.53 -8.03 12.41
CA ARG A 84 -11.56 -7.37 13.73
C ARG A 84 -10.85 -8.16 14.82
N THR A 85 -10.78 -9.47 14.70
CA THR A 85 -10.06 -10.33 15.67
C THR A 85 -8.55 -10.36 15.43
N MET A 86 -8.10 -9.90 14.27
CA MET A 86 -6.70 -9.93 13.84
C MET A 86 -5.92 -8.69 14.26
N VAL A 87 -6.57 -7.64 14.75
CA VAL A 87 -5.93 -6.35 15.04
C VAL A 87 -5.92 -6.04 16.54
N SER A 88 -4.90 -5.29 16.98
CA SER A 88 -4.75 -4.89 18.39
C SER A 88 -5.51 -3.63 18.76
N TYR A 89 -5.88 -2.80 17.76
CA TYR A 89 -6.68 -1.59 17.96
C TYR A 89 -8.18 -1.90 17.96
N GLN A 90 -8.98 -0.95 18.43
CA GLN A 90 -10.44 -1.14 18.54
C GLN A 90 -11.13 -0.75 17.22
N VAL A 91 -11.82 -1.72 16.62
CA VAL A 91 -12.71 -1.51 15.47
C VAL A 91 -14.15 -1.45 15.98
N VAL A 92 -14.89 -0.42 15.59
CA VAL A 92 -16.26 -0.15 16.04
C VAL A 92 -17.17 0.08 14.83
N GLU A 93 -18.48 -0.08 15.06
CA GLU A 93 -19.50 0.23 14.07
C GLU A 93 -19.78 1.73 14.02
N GLY A 94 -19.73 2.29 12.83
CA GLY A 94 -20.11 3.70 12.60
C GLY A 94 -21.61 3.89 12.35
N PRO A 95 -22.08 5.16 12.23
CA PRO A 95 -23.51 5.50 12.13
C PRO A 95 -24.25 4.89 10.94
N SER A 96 -23.53 4.54 9.88
CA SER A 96 -24.08 3.99 8.63
C SER A 96 -23.73 2.51 8.44
N ASN A 97 -23.52 1.75 9.51
CA ASN A 97 -22.98 0.38 9.49
C ASN A 97 -21.59 0.31 8.82
N ASP A 98 -20.88 1.45 8.79
CA ASP A 98 -19.52 1.53 8.28
C ASP A 98 -18.49 1.12 9.35
N VAL A 99 -17.30 0.76 8.90
CA VAL A 99 -16.19 0.45 9.81
C VAL A 99 -15.55 1.74 10.31
N ARG A 100 -15.33 1.82 11.63
CA ARG A 100 -14.54 2.88 12.26
C ARG A 100 -13.43 2.30 13.14
N VAL A 101 -12.35 3.05 13.26
CA VAL A 101 -11.25 2.75 14.19
C VAL A 101 -11.27 3.77 15.30
N LYS A 102 -11.47 3.31 16.54
CA LYS A 102 -11.44 4.17 17.71
C LYS A 102 -10.02 4.31 18.23
N ILE A 103 -9.56 5.54 18.36
CA ILE A 103 -8.25 5.89 18.90
C ILE A 103 -8.43 6.47 20.31
N PRO A 104 -8.11 5.71 21.36
CA PRO A 104 -8.39 6.11 22.75
C PRO A 104 -7.74 7.42 23.14
N ILE A 105 -6.48 7.64 22.75
CA ILE A 105 -5.72 8.83 23.17
C ILE A 105 -6.28 10.14 22.61
N THR A 106 -6.88 10.11 21.42
CA THR A 106 -7.54 11.28 20.81
C THR A 106 -9.03 11.33 21.10
N ASN A 107 -9.57 10.25 21.69
CA ASN A 107 -11.00 10.02 21.89
C ASN A 107 -11.82 10.22 20.61
N ARG A 108 -11.26 9.85 19.46
CA ARG A 108 -11.84 10.03 18.13
C ARG A 108 -11.95 8.69 17.40
N GLU A 109 -12.96 8.61 16.53
CA GLU A 109 -13.16 7.51 15.60
C GLU A 109 -12.77 7.97 14.20
N TYR A 110 -11.98 7.14 13.50
CA TYR A 110 -11.50 7.40 12.15
C TYR A 110 -12.06 6.36 11.19
N SER A 111 -12.43 6.79 9.99
CA SER A 111 -12.76 5.87 8.91
C SER A 111 -11.49 5.24 8.31
N PRO A 112 -11.59 4.07 7.65
CA PRO A 112 -10.48 3.49 6.89
C PRO A 112 -9.92 4.46 5.84
N GLN A 113 -10.77 5.28 5.24
CA GLN A 113 -10.40 6.32 4.27
C GLN A 113 -9.51 7.39 4.91
N GLU A 114 -9.83 7.87 6.11
CA GLU A 114 -9.00 8.86 6.83
C GLU A 114 -7.62 8.30 7.18
N ILE A 115 -7.55 7.06 7.66
CA ILE A 115 -6.28 6.41 7.98
C ILE A 115 -5.44 6.19 6.72
N SER A 116 -6.05 5.71 5.63
CA SER A 116 -5.37 5.54 4.34
C SER A 116 -4.91 6.87 3.76
N ALA A 117 -5.69 7.94 3.94
CA ALA A 117 -5.31 9.29 3.53
C ALA A 117 -4.05 9.80 4.26
N MET A 118 -3.86 9.41 5.52
CA MET A 118 -2.64 9.75 6.27
C MET A 118 -1.40 9.07 5.65
N VAL A 119 -1.53 7.81 5.21
CA VAL A 119 -0.46 7.11 4.47
C VAL A 119 -0.19 7.78 3.14
N LEU A 120 -1.23 8.08 2.36
CA LEU A 120 -1.11 8.79 1.08
C LEU A 120 -0.49 10.17 1.24
N GLY A 121 -0.85 10.91 2.29
CA GLY A 121 -0.26 12.21 2.62
C GLY A 121 1.23 12.12 2.93
N LYS A 122 1.69 11.06 3.62
CA LYS A 122 3.12 10.80 3.84
C LYS A 122 3.86 10.57 2.52
N LEU A 123 3.33 9.69 1.65
CA LEU A 123 3.93 9.40 0.35
C LEU A 123 3.95 10.63 -0.57
N LYS A 124 2.89 11.44 -0.54
CA LYS A 124 2.84 12.73 -1.22
C LYS A 124 3.96 13.66 -0.75
N SER A 125 4.11 13.80 0.58
CA SER A 125 5.15 14.65 1.15
C SER A 125 6.56 14.16 0.83
N ASP A 126 6.79 12.84 0.80
CA ASP A 126 8.08 12.26 0.39
C ASP A 126 8.36 12.55 -1.09
N ALA A 127 7.33 12.41 -1.95
CA ALA A 127 7.44 12.75 -3.37
C ALA A 127 7.71 14.24 -3.60
N GLU A 128 7.04 15.13 -2.88
CA GLU A 128 7.26 16.57 -2.96
C GLU A 128 8.67 16.98 -2.53
N ALA A 129 9.20 16.32 -1.48
CA ALA A 129 10.57 16.56 -1.03
C ALA A 129 11.59 16.07 -2.05
N TYR A 130 11.37 14.91 -2.66
CA TYR A 130 12.23 14.37 -3.69
C TYR A 130 12.23 15.23 -4.96
N LEU A 131 11.03 15.63 -5.42
CA LEU A 131 10.86 16.39 -6.66
C LEU A 131 11.13 17.90 -6.53
N GLY A 132 11.19 18.43 -5.30
CA GLY A 132 11.36 19.87 -5.04
C GLY A 132 10.16 20.73 -5.48
N GLN A 133 8.98 20.14 -5.72
CA GLN A 133 7.78 20.82 -6.19
C GLN A 133 6.51 20.18 -5.62
N PRO A 134 5.39 20.92 -5.54
CA PRO A 134 4.11 20.38 -5.10
C PRO A 134 3.61 19.25 -6.00
N VAL A 135 3.02 18.23 -5.41
CA VAL A 135 2.39 17.10 -6.08
C VAL A 135 0.90 17.10 -5.77
N THR A 136 0.09 17.22 -6.82
CA THR A 136 -1.39 17.30 -6.70
C THR A 136 -2.10 16.16 -7.40
N GLN A 137 -1.42 15.38 -8.25
CA GLN A 137 -2.01 14.35 -9.10
C GLN A 137 -1.33 13.01 -8.89
N ALA A 138 -2.13 11.93 -8.84
CA ALA A 138 -1.62 10.59 -8.67
C ALA A 138 -2.42 9.56 -9.47
N VAL A 139 -1.73 8.48 -9.88
CA VAL A 139 -2.33 7.20 -10.21
C VAL A 139 -2.20 6.31 -8.96
N ILE A 140 -3.31 5.75 -8.48
CA ILE A 140 -3.31 4.89 -7.29
C ILE A 140 -3.71 3.47 -7.71
N THR A 141 -3.03 2.47 -7.16
CA THR A 141 -3.36 1.07 -7.44
C THR A 141 -4.43 0.56 -6.50
N VAL A 142 -5.18 -0.41 -7.00
CA VAL A 142 -6.17 -1.16 -6.23
C VAL A 142 -6.09 -2.64 -6.61
N PRO A 143 -6.42 -3.56 -5.71
CA PRO A 143 -6.59 -4.97 -6.06
C PRO A 143 -7.57 -5.13 -7.22
N ALA A 144 -7.28 -6.06 -8.14
CA ALA A 144 -8.11 -6.25 -9.32
C ALA A 144 -9.55 -6.66 -8.93
N TYR A 145 -9.69 -7.42 -7.84
CA TYR A 145 -10.96 -7.95 -7.37
C TYR A 145 -11.69 -7.02 -6.36
N PHE A 146 -11.22 -5.76 -6.20
CA PHE A 146 -11.96 -4.76 -5.43
C PHE A 146 -13.28 -4.41 -6.13
N ASN A 147 -14.36 -4.37 -5.33
CA ASN A 147 -15.67 -3.88 -5.76
C ASN A 147 -15.68 -2.33 -5.84
N ASP A 148 -16.76 -1.79 -6.38
CA ASP A 148 -16.88 -0.34 -6.58
C ASP A 148 -16.86 0.46 -5.27
N SER A 149 -17.41 -0.07 -4.16
CA SER A 149 -17.37 0.59 -2.86
C SER A 149 -15.93 0.73 -2.34
N GLN A 150 -15.11 -0.30 -2.53
CA GLN A 150 -13.70 -0.30 -2.13
C GLN A 150 -12.86 0.65 -3.01
N ARG A 151 -13.13 0.68 -4.33
CA ARG A 151 -12.51 1.61 -5.28
C ARG A 151 -12.86 3.06 -4.94
N GLN A 152 -14.14 3.33 -4.69
CA GLN A 152 -14.59 4.68 -4.32
C GLN A 152 -13.99 5.12 -2.97
N ALA A 153 -13.93 4.23 -1.97
CA ALA A 153 -13.29 4.52 -0.69
C ALA A 153 -11.81 4.89 -0.85
N THR A 154 -11.10 4.21 -1.77
CA THR A 154 -9.71 4.55 -2.11
C THR A 154 -9.61 5.91 -2.79
N LYS A 155 -10.59 6.28 -3.64
CA LYS A 155 -10.67 7.61 -4.26
C LYS A 155 -10.86 8.71 -3.21
N ASP A 156 -11.75 8.47 -2.26
CA ASP A 156 -12.02 9.41 -1.17
C ASP A 156 -10.77 9.59 -0.30
N ALA A 157 -10.01 8.52 -0.01
CA ALA A 157 -8.73 8.61 0.69
C ALA A 157 -7.71 9.47 -0.06
N GLY A 158 -7.60 9.30 -1.39
CA GLY A 158 -6.77 10.17 -2.23
C GLY A 158 -7.18 11.63 -2.15
N ARG A 159 -8.48 11.91 -2.25
CA ARG A 159 -9.03 13.28 -2.14
C ARG A 159 -8.78 13.90 -0.77
N ILE A 160 -8.97 13.13 0.32
CA ILE A 160 -8.68 13.58 1.69
C ILE A 160 -7.19 13.92 1.85
N ALA A 161 -6.30 13.15 1.22
CA ALA A 161 -4.86 13.43 1.18
C ALA A 161 -4.46 14.63 0.31
N GLY A 162 -5.42 15.28 -0.36
CA GLY A 162 -5.17 16.41 -1.26
C GLY A 162 -4.59 15.99 -2.61
N LEU A 163 -4.85 14.75 -3.05
CA LEU A 163 -4.48 14.22 -4.35
C LEU A 163 -5.70 14.12 -5.26
N GLU A 164 -5.58 14.64 -6.47
CA GLU A 164 -6.49 14.32 -7.57
C GLU A 164 -6.10 12.93 -8.11
N VAL A 165 -6.98 11.96 -7.92
CA VAL A 165 -6.78 10.60 -8.45
C VAL A 165 -7.14 10.60 -9.93
N MET A 166 -6.12 10.68 -10.78
CA MET A 166 -6.27 10.76 -12.25
C MET A 166 -6.83 9.46 -12.82
N ARG A 167 -6.39 8.33 -12.27
CA ARG A 167 -6.82 7.00 -12.67
C ARG A 167 -6.56 5.99 -11.55
N PHE A 168 -7.40 4.97 -11.47
CA PHE A 168 -7.06 3.70 -10.81
C PHE A 168 -6.45 2.75 -11.82
N ILE A 169 -5.48 1.97 -11.36
CA ILE A 169 -4.96 0.84 -12.10
C ILE A 169 -4.96 -0.39 -11.19
N ASN A 170 -5.40 -1.53 -11.72
CA ASN A 170 -5.37 -2.78 -10.98
C ASN A 170 -3.91 -3.20 -10.70
N GLU A 171 -3.60 -3.70 -9.50
CA GLU A 171 -2.25 -4.09 -9.09
C GLU A 171 -1.58 -5.07 -10.06
N PRO A 172 -2.24 -6.17 -10.49
CA PRO A 172 -1.65 -7.06 -11.48
C PRO A 172 -1.48 -6.40 -12.86
N THR A 173 -2.36 -5.48 -13.24
CA THR A 173 -2.24 -4.72 -14.49
C THR A 173 -1.07 -3.75 -14.44
N ALA A 174 -0.86 -3.06 -13.31
CA ALA A 174 0.31 -2.22 -13.08
C ALA A 174 1.61 -3.05 -13.17
N SER A 175 1.62 -4.22 -12.54
CA SER A 175 2.77 -5.14 -12.59
C SER A 175 3.08 -5.61 -14.01
N ALA A 176 2.05 -5.92 -14.78
CA ALA A 176 2.19 -6.29 -16.19
C ALA A 176 2.72 -5.12 -17.04
N LEU A 177 2.29 -3.89 -16.75
CA LEU A 177 2.78 -2.69 -17.40
C LEU A 177 4.28 -2.47 -17.16
N ALA A 178 4.72 -2.64 -15.92
CA ALA A 178 6.14 -2.56 -15.56
C ALA A 178 6.95 -3.69 -16.20
N TYR A 179 6.43 -4.93 -16.20
CA TYR A 179 7.06 -6.07 -16.83
C TYR A 179 7.13 -5.93 -18.37
N GLY A 180 6.05 -5.44 -18.97
CA GLY A 180 5.86 -5.42 -20.43
C GLY A 180 6.48 -4.23 -21.16
N LEU A 181 7.00 -3.22 -20.44
CA LEU A 181 7.47 -1.98 -21.05
C LEU A 181 8.52 -2.19 -22.17
N ASP A 182 9.40 -3.18 -21.98
CA ASP A 182 10.47 -3.49 -22.94
C ASP A 182 10.16 -4.67 -23.87
N LYS A 183 8.95 -5.25 -23.81
CA LYS A 183 8.59 -6.44 -24.60
C LYS A 183 8.27 -6.07 -26.05
N LYS A 184 8.96 -6.71 -26.98
CA LYS A 184 8.78 -6.53 -28.43
C LYS A 184 7.92 -7.61 -29.08
N LYS A 185 7.56 -8.67 -28.36
CA LYS A 185 6.73 -9.77 -28.85
C LYS A 185 5.54 -9.95 -27.92
N ASN A 186 4.42 -10.38 -28.49
CA ASN A 186 3.25 -10.71 -27.71
C ASN A 186 3.49 -11.94 -26.83
N GLU A 187 3.29 -11.78 -25.53
CA GLU A 187 3.41 -12.82 -24.53
C GLU A 187 2.09 -12.92 -23.76
N THR A 188 1.62 -14.14 -23.50
CA THR A 188 0.55 -14.40 -22.55
C THR A 188 1.17 -14.64 -21.20
N ILE A 189 0.91 -13.76 -20.26
CA ILE A 189 1.46 -13.84 -18.91
C ILE A 189 0.36 -14.05 -17.88
N LEU A 190 0.73 -14.69 -16.76
CA LEU A 190 -0.11 -14.73 -15.58
C LEU A 190 0.60 -13.95 -14.47
N VAL A 191 -0.11 -12.98 -13.90
CA VAL A 191 0.34 -12.27 -12.70
C VAL A 191 -0.34 -12.92 -11.50
N PHE A 192 0.49 -13.38 -10.56
CA PHE A 192 0.08 -13.97 -9.28
C PHE A 192 0.48 -13.01 -8.18
N ASP A 193 -0.46 -12.23 -7.69
CA ASP A 193 -0.24 -11.20 -6.68
C ASP A 193 -0.76 -11.64 -5.32
N LEU A 194 0.14 -12.03 -4.41
CA LEU A 194 -0.18 -12.36 -3.04
C LEU A 194 0.45 -11.32 -2.11
N GLY A 195 -0.36 -10.31 -1.78
CA GLY A 195 0.00 -9.23 -0.87
C GLY A 195 -0.15 -9.58 0.61
N GLY A 196 -0.21 -8.55 1.45
CA GLY A 196 -0.45 -8.71 2.90
C GLY A 196 -1.90 -9.03 3.24
N GLY A 197 -2.87 -8.54 2.45
CA GLY A 197 -4.29 -8.64 2.77
C GLY A 197 -5.18 -9.16 1.65
N THR A 198 -4.70 -9.18 0.40
CA THR A 198 -5.45 -9.59 -0.80
C THR A 198 -4.62 -10.52 -1.65
N PHE A 199 -5.33 -11.35 -2.40
CA PHE A 199 -4.79 -12.24 -3.41
C PHE A 199 -5.49 -12.00 -4.74
N ASP A 200 -4.75 -11.71 -5.79
CA ASP A 200 -5.24 -11.51 -7.15
C ASP A 200 -4.48 -12.38 -8.15
N VAL A 201 -5.20 -12.90 -9.13
CA VAL A 201 -4.64 -13.61 -10.29
C VAL A 201 -5.22 -13.00 -11.55
N SER A 202 -4.35 -12.56 -12.46
CA SER A 202 -4.79 -12.02 -13.75
C SER A 202 -4.03 -12.68 -14.89
N VAL A 203 -4.73 -12.96 -15.97
CA VAL A 203 -4.16 -13.44 -17.24
C VAL A 203 -4.19 -12.28 -18.22
N LEU A 204 -3.04 -11.95 -18.80
CA LEU A 204 -2.88 -10.79 -19.68
C LEU A 204 -2.12 -11.18 -20.94
N GLU A 205 -2.43 -10.49 -22.04
CA GLU A 205 -1.59 -10.43 -23.23
C GLU A 205 -0.80 -9.12 -23.22
N VAL A 206 0.52 -9.23 -23.36
CA VAL A 206 1.46 -8.10 -23.26
C VAL A 206 2.38 -8.10 -24.47
N GLY A 207 2.47 -6.99 -25.18
CA GLY A 207 3.40 -6.84 -26.30
C GLY A 207 3.06 -5.69 -27.22
N GLU A 208 4.05 -5.19 -27.96
CA GLU A 208 3.91 -4.12 -28.97
C GLU A 208 3.19 -2.86 -28.46
N GLY A 209 3.38 -2.51 -27.19
CA GLY A 209 2.72 -1.36 -26.56
C GLY A 209 1.26 -1.61 -26.15
N VAL A 210 0.72 -2.84 -26.29
CA VAL A 210 -0.63 -3.20 -25.87
C VAL A 210 -0.55 -4.11 -24.64
N ILE A 211 -1.35 -3.80 -23.65
CA ILE A 211 -1.58 -4.65 -22.46
C ILE A 211 -3.08 -4.89 -22.38
N GLU A 212 -3.48 -6.12 -22.59
CA GLU A 212 -4.88 -6.52 -22.55
C GLU A 212 -5.10 -7.55 -21.44
N VAL A 213 -5.95 -7.22 -20.46
CA VAL A 213 -6.40 -8.17 -19.46
C VAL A 213 -7.44 -9.10 -20.09
N LYS A 214 -7.19 -10.41 -20.05
CA LYS A 214 -8.12 -11.44 -20.55
C LYS A 214 -9.09 -11.89 -19.47
N SER A 215 -8.58 -12.02 -18.25
CA SER A 215 -9.39 -12.38 -17.08
C SER A 215 -8.70 -11.99 -15.80
N THR A 216 -9.48 -11.79 -14.75
CA THR A 216 -9.01 -11.60 -13.39
C THR A 216 -9.91 -12.35 -12.41
N ASN A 217 -9.32 -12.85 -11.32
CA ASN A 217 -10.00 -13.47 -10.19
C ASN A 217 -9.20 -13.23 -8.91
N GLY A 218 -9.79 -13.41 -7.73
CA GLY A 218 -9.07 -13.16 -6.49
C GLY A 218 -9.85 -13.49 -5.23
N ASP A 219 -9.21 -13.23 -4.10
CA ASP A 219 -9.77 -13.33 -2.75
C ASP A 219 -9.34 -12.11 -1.93
N THR A 220 -10.27 -11.20 -1.67
CA THR A 220 -10.02 -9.95 -0.95
C THR A 220 -9.91 -10.11 0.57
N HIS A 221 -9.94 -11.36 1.07
CA HIS A 221 -9.78 -11.76 2.46
C HIS A 221 -8.62 -12.77 2.65
N LEU A 222 -7.67 -12.82 1.70
CA LEU A 222 -6.53 -13.72 1.73
C LEU A 222 -5.23 -12.96 1.46
N GLY A 223 -4.30 -13.03 2.40
CA GLY A 223 -2.97 -12.43 2.26
C GLY A 223 -2.03 -12.82 3.38
N GLY A 224 -0.83 -12.32 3.38
CA GLY A 224 0.24 -12.64 4.35
C GLY A 224 -0.17 -12.52 5.81
N ASP A 225 -1.07 -11.59 6.15
CA ASP A 225 -1.60 -11.43 7.51
C ASP A 225 -2.34 -12.70 7.99
N ASP A 226 -2.95 -13.47 7.07
CA ASP A 226 -3.64 -14.72 7.42
C ASP A 226 -2.63 -15.81 7.80
N TRP A 227 -1.49 -15.87 7.10
CA TRP A 227 -0.36 -16.74 7.48
C TRP A 227 0.22 -16.35 8.84
N ASP A 228 0.42 -15.04 9.08
CA ASP A 228 0.87 -14.54 10.38
C ASP A 228 -0.10 -14.92 11.48
N GLN A 229 -1.40 -14.80 11.24
CA GLN A 229 -2.43 -15.16 12.23
C GLN A 229 -2.39 -16.65 12.60
N ARG A 230 -2.02 -17.55 11.67
CA ARG A 230 -1.81 -18.98 12.00
C ARG A 230 -0.66 -19.16 12.98
N ILE A 231 0.44 -18.45 12.77
CA ILE A 231 1.59 -18.48 13.70
C ILE A 231 1.19 -17.90 15.07
N VAL A 232 0.49 -16.75 15.07
CA VAL A 232 -0.02 -16.13 16.31
C VAL A 232 -0.89 -17.09 17.10
N ASN A 233 -1.87 -17.71 16.44
CA ASN A 233 -2.78 -18.65 17.10
C ASN A 233 -2.03 -19.87 17.65
N TRP A 234 -1.15 -20.47 16.85
CA TRP A 234 -0.34 -21.61 17.29
C TRP A 234 0.52 -21.26 18.51
N ALA A 235 1.24 -20.15 18.47
CA ALA A 235 2.11 -19.75 19.57
C ALA A 235 1.34 -19.37 20.84
N ALA A 236 0.18 -18.71 20.70
CA ALA A 236 -0.71 -18.39 21.81
C ALA A 236 -1.32 -19.65 22.46
N ASP A 237 -1.69 -20.65 21.65
CA ASP A 237 -2.24 -21.92 22.14
C ASP A 237 -1.17 -22.76 22.85
N GLU A 238 0.08 -22.82 22.33
CA GLU A 238 1.21 -23.45 23.01
C GLU A 238 1.47 -22.78 24.37
N PHE A 239 1.53 -21.44 24.39
CA PHE A 239 1.74 -20.71 25.65
C PHE A 239 0.61 -20.92 26.65
N LYS A 240 -0.64 -20.92 26.18
CA LYS A 240 -1.81 -21.20 27.02
C LYS A 240 -1.78 -22.60 27.61
N ARG A 241 -1.34 -23.58 26.83
CA ARG A 241 -1.17 -24.97 27.29
C ARG A 241 -0.12 -25.07 28.40
N GLU A 242 1.01 -24.34 28.28
CA GLU A 242 2.12 -24.42 29.23
C GLU A 242 1.94 -23.55 30.46
N GLN A 243 1.41 -22.32 30.27
CA GLN A 243 1.35 -21.30 31.32
C GLN A 243 -0.08 -20.97 31.80
N GLY A 244 -1.11 -21.52 31.13
CA GLY A 244 -2.52 -21.24 31.46
C GLY A 244 -3.03 -19.85 31.03
N ILE A 245 -2.21 -19.03 30.37
CA ILE A 245 -2.52 -17.64 30.01
C ILE A 245 -2.71 -17.52 28.50
N ASP A 246 -3.81 -16.89 28.07
CA ASP A 246 -4.07 -16.61 26.66
C ASP A 246 -3.53 -15.23 26.27
N LEU A 247 -2.42 -15.19 25.53
CA LEU A 247 -1.75 -13.96 25.13
C LEU A 247 -2.60 -13.08 24.21
N ARG A 248 -3.65 -13.62 23.57
CA ARG A 248 -4.56 -12.87 22.69
C ARG A 248 -5.46 -11.90 23.44
N GLN A 249 -5.60 -12.07 24.76
CA GLN A 249 -6.39 -11.18 25.62
C GLN A 249 -5.63 -9.92 26.05
N ASP A 250 -4.30 -9.93 25.96
CA ASP A 250 -3.44 -8.78 26.23
C ASP A 250 -3.00 -8.17 24.90
N ARG A 251 -3.45 -6.94 24.63
CA ARG A 251 -3.18 -6.25 23.36
C ARG A 251 -1.70 -5.99 23.11
N GLN A 252 -0.93 -5.72 24.15
CA GLN A 252 0.52 -5.52 24.04
C GLN A 252 1.23 -6.84 23.73
N ALA A 253 0.86 -7.92 24.41
CA ALA A 253 1.37 -9.25 24.16
C ALA A 253 1.00 -9.71 22.72
N LEU A 254 -0.26 -9.49 22.31
CA LEU A 254 -0.73 -9.81 20.97
C LEU A 254 0.06 -9.06 19.89
N GLN A 255 0.34 -7.76 20.07
CA GLN A 255 1.12 -6.98 19.11
C GLN A 255 2.56 -7.49 19.00
N ARG A 256 3.21 -7.79 20.12
CA ARG A 256 4.54 -8.40 20.14
C ARG A 256 4.57 -9.77 19.44
N LEU A 257 3.54 -10.56 19.67
CA LEU A 257 3.40 -11.89 19.07
C LEU A 257 3.19 -11.79 17.55
N ARG A 258 2.40 -10.80 17.07
CA ARG A 258 2.21 -10.54 15.64
C ARG A 258 3.51 -10.14 14.95
N GLU A 259 4.25 -9.20 15.52
CA GLU A 259 5.54 -8.77 14.94
C GLU A 259 6.54 -9.94 14.86
N ALA A 260 6.56 -10.79 15.90
CA ALA A 260 7.38 -11.99 15.89
C ALA A 260 6.90 -13.03 14.88
N ALA A 261 5.59 -13.16 14.66
CA ALA A 261 5.01 -14.05 13.67
C ALA A 261 5.33 -13.59 12.24
N GLU A 262 5.15 -12.30 11.92
CA GLU A 262 5.55 -11.71 10.63
C GLU A 262 7.04 -11.95 10.36
N LYS A 263 7.89 -11.69 11.35
CA LYS A 263 9.32 -11.94 11.25
C LYS A 263 9.63 -13.42 10.99
N ALA A 264 9.02 -14.31 11.75
CA ALA A 264 9.21 -15.76 11.59
C ALA A 264 8.78 -16.25 10.20
N LYS A 265 7.63 -15.76 9.67
CA LYS A 265 7.20 -16.05 8.29
C LYS A 265 8.24 -15.62 7.26
N ILE A 266 8.77 -14.41 7.39
CA ILE A 266 9.80 -13.87 6.49
C ILE A 266 11.07 -14.72 6.57
N GLU A 267 11.56 -15.03 7.76
CA GLU A 267 12.77 -15.84 7.96
C GLU A 267 12.60 -17.26 7.38
N LEU A 268 11.45 -17.90 7.59
CA LEU A 268 11.13 -19.23 7.05
C LEU A 268 11.08 -19.28 5.51
N SER A 269 11.05 -18.14 4.84
CA SER A 269 11.23 -18.09 3.39
C SER A 269 12.68 -18.40 2.97
N SER A 270 13.65 -18.20 3.86
CA SER A 270 15.08 -18.41 3.59
C SER A 270 15.68 -19.58 4.38
N VAL A 271 15.26 -19.78 5.64
CA VAL A 271 15.78 -20.83 6.52
C VAL A 271 14.75 -21.93 6.77
N LEU A 272 15.19 -23.10 7.25
CA LEU A 272 14.31 -24.25 7.53
C LEU A 272 13.71 -24.22 8.94
N GLU A 273 14.28 -23.46 9.85
CA GLU A 273 13.83 -23.31 11.23
C GLU A 273 14.11 -21.88 11.71
N THR A 274 13.21 -21.32 12.51
CA THR A 274 13.40 -20.05 13.21
C THR A 274 12.93 -20.15 14.65
N GLU A 275 13.30 -19.16 15.49
CA GLU A 275 12.92 -19.08 16.88
C GLU A 275 12.05 -17.84 17.14
N ILE A 276 10.90 -18.06 17.76
CA ILE A 276 10.05 -17.00 18.33
C ILE A 276 10.44 -16.83 19.78
N ASN A 277 11.20 -15.78 20.11
CA ASN A 277 11.69 -15.51 21.45
C ASN A 277 11.18 -14.13 21.91
N LEU A 278 10.25 -14.16 22.87
CA LEU A 278 9.61 -12.97 23.42
C LEU A 278 9.76 -12.96 24.96
N PRO A 279 10.90 -12.44 25.45
CA PRO A 279 11.12 -12.31 26.89
C PRO A 279 10.13 -11.31 27.50
N TYR A 280 9.67 -11.60 28.74
CA TYR A 280 8.75 -10.74 29.47
C TYR A 280 7.46 -10.45 28.65
N ILE A 281 6.88 -11.51 28.05
CA ILE A 281 5.68 -11.34 27.20
C ILE A 281 4.45 -10.99 28.03
N THR A 282 4.36 -11.52 29.23
CA THR A 282 3.32 -11.25 30.24
C THR A 282 3.85 -11.56 31.64
N ALA A 283 3.00 -11.38 32.68
CA ALA A 283 3.31 -11.74 34.06
C ALA A 283 2.05 -12.25 34.78
N ASP A 284 2.25 -13.12 35.78
CA ASP A 284 1.23 -13.54 36.73
C ASP A 284 1.74 -13.37 38.18
N ALA A 285 1.01 -13.90 39.14
CA ALA A 285 1.39 -13.85 40.55
C ALA A 285 2.73 -14.53 40.88
N ALA A 286 3.20 -15.45 40.02
CA ALA A 286 4.47 -16.14 40.16
C ALA A 286 5.64 -15.38 39.51
N GLY A 287 5.37 -14.27 38.81
CA GLY A 287 6.37 -13.41 38.18
C GLY A 287 6.26 -13.33 36.67
N PRO A 288 7.31 -12.77 36.02
CA PRO A 288 7.32 -12.60 34.58
C PRO A 288 7.36 -13.94 33.83
N LYS A 289 6.70 -13.97 32.68
CA LYS A 289 6.63 -15.13 31.78
C LYS A 289 7.30 -14.79 30.44
N HIS A 290 7.91 -15.81 29.85
CA HIS A 290 8.65 -15.70 28.58
C HIS A 290 8.07 -16.70 27.59
N LEU A 291 7.97 -16.31 26.32
CA LEU A 291 7.65 -17.23 25.22
C LEU A 291 8.95 -17.55 24.47
N GLN A 292 9.26 -18.83 24.32
CA GLN A 292 10.35 -19.30 23.51
C GLN A 292 9.92 -20.56 22.77
N LEU A 293 9.71 -20.45 21.45
CA LEU A 293 9.23 -21.53 20.60
C LEU A 293 10.09 -21.63 19.35
N LYS A 294 10.37 -22.86 18.93
CA LYS A 294 11.00 -23.17 17.64
C LYS A 294 9.92 -23.48 16.62
N LEU A 295 10.01 -22.86 15.46
CA LEU A 295 9.09 -23.08 14.34
C LEU A 295 9.87 -23.53 13.13
N THR A 296 9.59 -24.74 12.65
CA THR A 296 10.16 -25.25 11.39
C THR A 296 9.29 -24.85 10.20
N ARG A 297 9.91 -24.70 9.03
CA ARG A 297 9.19 -24.44 7.76
C ARG A 297 8.12 -25.51 7.51
N SER A 298 8.43 -26.78 7.70
CA SER A 298 7.46 -27.87 7.52
C SER A 298 6.23 -27.75 8.44
N LYS A 299 6.44 -27.36 9.71
CA LYS A 299 5.31 -27.09 10.63
C LYS A 299 4.48 -25.89 10.18
N PHE A 300 5.13 -24.82 9.75
CA PHE A 300 4.48 -23.64 9.19
C PHE A 300 3.66 -23.98 7.96
N GLU A 301 4.20 -24.70 7.00
CA GLU A 301 3.51 -25.15 5.80
C GLU A 301 2.29 -26.04 6.13
N GLN A 302 2.46 -26.98 7.07
CA GLN A 302 1.35 -27.83 7.51
C GLN A 302 0.17 -27.05 8.10
N MET A 303 0.43 -26.06 8.97
CA MET A 303 -0.65 -25.31 9.62
C MET A 303 -1.28 -24.24 8.74
N THR A 304 -0.74 -24.01 7.53
CA THR A 304 -1.21 -23.00 6.58
C THR A 304 -1.63 -23.58 5.22
N GLU A 305 -1.69 -24.91 5.10
CA GLU A 305 -2.02 -25.62 3.86
C GLU A 305 -3.40 -25.21 3.31
N ASP A 306 -4.38 -25.00 4.18
CA ASP A 306 -5.72 -24.58 3.79
C ASP A 306 -5.74 -23.19 3.15
N LEU A 307 -4.86 -22.27 3.58
CA LEU A 307 -4.70 -20.95 2.95
C LEU A 307 -4.12 -21.08 1.54
N LEU A 308 -3.18 -22.01 1.36
CA LEU A 308 -2.62 -22.30 0.05
C LEU A 308 -3.67 -22.87 -0.93
N VAL A 309 -4.56 -23.74 -0.43
CA VAL A 309 -5.68 -24.28 -1.22
C VAL A 309 -6.63 -23.17 -1.67
N ARG A 310 -6.82 -22.11 -0.87
CA ARG A 310 -7.62 -20.94 -1.27
C ARG A 310 -7.02 -20.19 -2.48
N CYS A 311 -5.71 -20.21 -2.68
CA CYS A 311 -5.08 -19.61 -3.86
C CYS A 311 -5.35 -20.40 -5.15
N ARG A 312 -5.56 -21.71 -5.07
CA ARG A 312 -5.76 -22.58 -6.23
C ARG A 312 -7.02 -22.24 -7.02
N LYS A 313 -8.15 -22.05 -6.34
CA LYS A 313 -9.44 -21.80 -6.98
C LYS A 313 -9.47 -20.54 -7.87
N PRO A 314 -9.04 -19.36 -7.40
CA PRO A 314 -8.95 -18.17 -8.24
C PRO A 314 -7.99 -18.35 -9.42
N PHE A 315 -6.86 -19.06 -9.22
CA PHE A 315 -5.91 -19.37 -10.28
C PHE A 315 -6.56 -20.17 -11.42
N GLU A 316 -7.22 -21.28 -11.08
CA GLU A 316 -7.91 -22.14 -12.05
C GLU A 316 -9.07 -21.41 -12.74
N ALA A 317 -9.80 -20.58 -11.98
CA ALA A 317 -10.90 -19.77 -12.51
C ALA A 317 -10.40 -18.72 -13.52
N ALA A 318 -9.31 -18.02 -13.21
CA ALA A 318 -8.74 -17.03 -14.13
C ALA A 318 -8.28 -17.66 -15.45
N LEU A 319 -7.60 -18.81 -15.42
CA LEU A 319 -7.22 -19.53 -16.64
C LEU A 319 -8.43 -19.98 -17.45
N LYS A 320 -9.44 -20.52 -16.77
CA LYS A 320 -10.69 -20.97 -17.42
C LYS A 320 -11.44 -19.82 -18.09
N ASP A 321 -11.58 -18.69 -17.39
CA ASP A 321 -12.27 -17.50 -17.89
C ASP A 321 -11.51 -16.87 -19.07
N ALA A 322 -10.18 -16.96 -19.09
CA ALA A 322 -9.36 -16.57 -20.24
C ALA A 322 -9.43 -17.56 -21.42
N GLY A 323 -10.08 -18.73 -21.26
CA GLY A 323 -10.12 -19.79 -22.28
C GLY A 323 -8.76 -20.46 -22.50
N LEU A 324 -7.88 -20.43 -21.52
CA LEU A 324 -6.51 -20.91 -21.61
C LEU A 324 -6.24 -22.07 -20.64
N ASN A 325 -5.15 -22.77 -20.90
CA ASN A 325 -4.55 -23.72 -19.98
C ASN A 325 -3.10 -23.27 -19.65
N ALA A 326 -2.53 -23.84 -18.60
CA ALA A 326 -1.22 -23.45 -18.09
C ALA A 326 -0.09 -23.56 -19.14
N SER A 327 -0.19 -24.51 -20.09
CA SER A 327 0.83 -24.70 -21.14
C SER A 327 0.90 -23.53 -22.15
N LYS A 328 -0.15 -22.69 -22.22
CA LYS A 328 -0.22 -21.52 -23.11
C LYS A 328 0.38 -20.26 -22.48
N LEU A 329 0.63 -20.26 -21.19
CA LEU A 329 1.31 -19.16 -20.54
C LEU A 329 2.77 -19.10 -21.02
N ASN A 330 3.24 -17.92 -21.40
CA ASN A 330 4.65 -17.66 -21.68
C ASN A 330 5.41 -17.48 -20.38
N GLU A 331 4.89 -16.66 -19.47
CA GLU A 331 5.51 -16.31 -18.21
C GLU A 331 4.52 -16.29 -17.05
N VAL A 332 5.02 -16.47 -15.84
CA VAL A 332 4.31 -16.24 -14.58
C VAL A 332 5.08 -15.21 -13.77
N VAL A 333 4.45 -14.09 -13.47
CA VAL A 333 5.04 -12.99 -12.71
C VAL A 333 4.50 -13.03 -11.28
N LEU A 334 5.41 -13.15 -10.31
CA LEU A 334 5.07 -13.12 -8.88
C LEU A 334 5.12 -11.69 -8.36
N VAL A 335 4.06 -11.28 -7.68
CA VAL A 335 3.89 -9.95 -7.09
C VAL A 335 3.44 -10.09 -5.63
N GLY A 336 3.68 -9.05 -4.83
CA GLY A 336 3.39 -9.05 -3.42
C GLY A 336 4.42 -9.82 -2.58
N GLY A 337 4.74 -9.30 -1.38
CA GLY A 337 5.78 -9.86 -0.53
C GLY A 337 5.54 -11.31 -0.11
N SER A 338 4.27 -11.73 0.01
CA SER A 338 3.91 -13.10 0.42
C SER A 338 4.16 -14.15 -0.67
N SER A 339 4.30 -13.75 -1.94
CA SER A 339 4.68 -14.65 -3.05
C SER A 339 6.13 -15.16 -2.93
N ARG A 340 6.92 -14.59 -2.01
CA ARG A 340 8.29 -15.06 -1.72
C ARG A 340 8.33 -16.38 -0.93
N MET A 341 7.22 -16.77 -0.28
CA MET A 341 7.14 -18.04 0.47
C MET A 341 7.39 -19.24 -0.46
N PRO A 342 8.30 -20.18 -0.10
CA PRO A 342 8.61 -21.35 -0.92
C PRO A 342 7.37 -22.17 -1.29
N MET A 343 6.47 -22.41 -0.33
CA MET A 343 5.21 -23.14 -0.56
C MET A 343 4.32 -22.51 -1.63
N VAL A 344 4.32 -21.16 -1.74
CA VAL A 344 3.57 -20.44 -2.78
C VAL A 344 4.22 -20.61 -4.15
N GLN A 345 5.56 -20.52 -4.22
CA GLN A 345 6.30 -20.76 -5.46
C GLN A 345 6.14 -22.20 -5.95
N ASP A 346 6.13 -23.16 -5.03
CA ASP A 346 5.90 -24.58 -5.33
C ASP A 346 4.47 -24.83 -5.84
N LEU A 347 3.48 -24.16 -5.23
CA LEU A 347 2.10 -24.19 -5.74
C LEU A 347 2.05 -23.67 -7.18
N VAL A 348 2.63 -22.50 -7.44
CA VAL A 348 2.62 -21.89 -8.79
C VAL A 348 3.30 -22.84 -9.79
N ARG A 349 4.47 -23.41 -9.47
CA ARG A 349 5.13 -24.42 -10.33
C ARG A 349 4.21 -25.61 -10.60
N SER A 350 3.54 -26.11 -9.57
CA SER A 350 2.62 -27.26 -9.72
C SER A 350 1.40 -26.97 -10.60
N LEU A 351 0.93 -25.71 -10.59
CA LEU A 351 -0.22 -25.26 -11.38
C LEU A 351 0.14 -24.85 -12.81
N THR A 352 1.43 -24.72 -13.12
CA THR A 352 1.94 -24.25 -14.42
C THR A 352 2.85 -25.26 -15.10
N ASP A 353 2.58 -26.55 -14.91
CA ASP A 353 3.32 -27.66 -15.55
C ASP A 353 4.86 -27.56 -15.31
N GLY A 354 5.27 -27.10 -14.13
CA GLY A 354 6.68 -26.98 -13.75
C GLY A 354 7.37 -25.70 -14.24
N LYS A 355 6.61 -24.70 -14.72
CA LYS A 355 7.18 -23.41 -15.16
C LYS A 355 7.75 -22.64 -13.98
N GLU A 356 9.01 -22.19 -14.10
CA GLU A 356 9.63 -21.34 -13.09
C GLU A 356 9.04 -19.92 -13.16
N PRO A 357 8.58 -19.35 -12.03
CA PRO A 357 8.12 -17.97 -11.99
C PRO A 357 9.22 -16.98 -12.34
N ASN A 358 8.87 -15.92 -13.04
CA ASN A 358 9.78 -14.83 -13.39
C ASN A 358 10.23 -14.08 -12.12
N LYS A 359 11.53 -13.91 -11.98
CA LYS A 359 12.19 -13.22 -10.85
C LYS A 359 12.85 -11.90 -11.26
N GLY A 360 12.61 -11.45 -12.48
CA GLY A 360 13.21 -10.23 -13.03
C GLY A 360 12.63 -8.92 -12.50
N VAL A 361 11.49 -8.98 -11.81
CA VAL A 361 10.86 -7.79 -11.20
C VAL A 361 10.94 -7.88 -9.66
N ASN A 362 11.07 -6.72 -9.01
CA ASN A 362 10.97 -6.66 -7.56
C ASN A 362 9.48 -6.71 -7.16
N PRO A 363 8.99 -7.78 -6.52
CA PRO A 363 7.58 -7.95 -6.21
C PRO A 363 7.02 -6.93 -5.21
N ASP A 364 7.88 -6.19 -4.50
CA ASP A 364 7.47 -5.16 -3.55
C ASP A 364 7.35 -3.76 -4.19
N GLU A 365 7.92 -3.55 -5.39
CA GLU A 365 8.01 -2.23 -6.04
C GLU A 365 7.33 -2.18 -7.41
N VAL A 366 7.19 -3.33 -8.07
CA VAL A 366 6.72 -3.44 -9.47
C VAL A 366 5.36 -2.79 -9.70
N VAL A 367 4.48 -2.84 -8.70
CA VAL A 367 3.14 -2.24 -8.74
C VAL A 367 3.22 -0.72 -8.82
N ALA A 368 4.03 -0.09 -7.95
CA ALA A 368 4.24 1.36 -7.95
C ALA A 368 4.94 1.83 -9.24
N VAL A 369 5.90 1.04 -9.74
CA VAL A 369 6.57 1.29 -11.03
C VAL A 369 5.55 1.34 -12.16
N GLY A 370 4.65 0.36 -12.24
CA GLY A 370 3.58 0.35 -13.25
C GLY A 370 2.60 1.51 -13.10
N ALA A 371 2.25 1.89 -11.87
CA ALA A 371 1.43 3.06 -11.61
C ALA A 371 2.12 4.37 -12.07
N ALA A 372 3.44 4.49 -11.88
CA ALA A 372 4.20 5.64 -12.36
C ALA A 372 4.25 5.69 -13.90
N ILE A 373 4.44 4.55 -14.58
CA ILE A 373 4.37 4.46 -16.04
C ILE A 373 2.99 4.92 -16.54
N GLN A 374 1.90 4.47 -15.90
CA GLN A 374 0.56 4.93 -16.21
C GLN A 374 0.40 6.45 -16.00
N GLY A 375 1.00 6.99 -14.93
CA GLY A 375 1.09 8.43 -14.71
C GLY A 375 1.81 9.16 -15.86
N GLY A 376 2.91 8.59 -16.35
CA GLY A 376 3.64 9.07 -17.52
C GLY A 376 2.84 9.04 -18.82
N VAL A 377 2.01 8.00 -19.02
CA VAL A 377 1.07 7.93 -20.16
C VAL A 377 0.05 9.06 -20.08
N LEU A 378 -0.57 9.28 -18.92
CA LEU A 378 -1.54 10.37 -18.71
C LEU A 378 -0.91 11.76 -18.82
N GLY A 379 0.34 11.91 -18.41
CA GLY A 379 1.13 13.14 -18.52
C GLY A 379 1.73 13.38 -19.92
N GLY A 380 1.63 12.40 -20.85
CA GLY A 380 2.19 12.47 -22.20
C GLY A 380 3.71 12.26 -22.27
N GLU A 381 4.34 11.82 -21.17
CA GLU A 381 5.78 11.48 -21.11
C GLU A 381 6.07 10.12 -21.75
N VAL A 382 5.12 9.19 -21.64
CA VAL A 382 5.17 7.86 -22.26
C VAL A 382 4.11 7.81 -23.37
N LYS A 383 4.50 7.37 -24.55
CA LYS A 383 3.62 7.28 -25.73
C LYS A 383 3.49 5.82 -26.14
N ASP A 384 2.46 5.56 -26.95
CA ASP A 384 2.24 4.27 -27.62
C ASP A 384 1.98 3.08 -26.68
N ILE A 385 1.37 3.34 -25.50
CA ILE A 385 0.87 2.29 -24.61
C ILE A 385 -0.66 2.34 -24.58
N LEU A 386 -1.30 1.22 -24.90
CA LEU A 386 -2.73 1.00 -24.78
C LEU A 386 -2.99 -0.03 -23.66
N LEU A 387 -3.76 0.37 -22.68
CA LEU A 387 -4.19 -0.49 -21.58
C LEU A 387 -5.68 -0.79 -21.71
N LEU A 388 -6.03 -2.08 -21.86
CA LEU A 388 -7.39 -2.59 -21.87
C LEU A 388 -7.61 -3.45 -20.63
N ASP A 389 -8.46 -2.98 -19.74
CA ASP A 389 -8.80 -3.66 -18.49
C ASP A 389 -10.18 -4.35 -18.60
N VAL A 390 -10.60 -5.09 -17.56
CA VAL A 390 -11.86 -5.82 -17.52
C VAL A 390 -12.66 -5.51 -16.26
N THR A 391 -13.95 -5.77 -16.31
CA THR A 391 -14.81 -5.78 -15.12
C THR A 391 -14.47 -6.98 -14.24
N PRO A 392 -14.18 -6.81 -12.92
CA PRO A 392 -13.81 -7.95 -12.06
C PRO A 392 -15.02 -8.81 -11.69
N LEU A 393 -16.21 -8.23 -11.64
CA LEU A 393 -17.46 -8.85 -11.25
C LEU A 393 -18.56 -8.54 -12.25
N SER A 394 -19.54 -9.44 -12.36
CA SER A 394 -20.74 -9.24 -13.16
C SER A 394 -21.59 -8.10 -12.61
N LEU A 395 -22.17 -7.32 -13.50
CA LEU A 395 -23.08 -6.21 -13.20
C LEU A 395 -24.46 -6.52 -13.76
N GLY A 396 -25.49 -6.21 -13.00
CA GLY A 396 -26.85 -6.50 -13.39
C GLY A 396 -27.91 -5.71 -12.66
N VAL A 397 -29.15 -6.04 -12.91
CA VAL A 397 -30.31 -5.44 -12.27
C VAL A 397 -31.16 -6.49 -11.56
N GLU A 398 -31.81 -6.07 -10.47
CA GLU A 398 -32.84 -6.90 -9.84
C GLU A 398 -34.08 -6.97 -10.75
N THR A 399 -34.54 -8.16 -11.00
CA THR A 399 -35.76 -8.46 -11.78
C THR A 399 -36.79 -9.19 -10.92
N LEU A 400 -37.96 -9.48 -11.53
CA LEU A 400 -39.07 -10.14 -10.85
C LEU A 400 -38.63 -11.44 -10.15
N GLY A 401 -39.00 -11.60 -8.87
CA GLY A 401 -38.59 -12.73 -8.03
C GLY A 401 -37.29 -12.50 -7.27
N SER A 402 -36.83 -11.25 -7.18
CA SER A 402 -35.56 -10.87 -6.48
C SER A 402 -34.34 -11.60 -7.03
N VAL A 403 -34.29 -11.78 -8.34
CA VAL A 403 -33.21 -12.43 -9.07
C VAL A 403 -32.32 -11.34 -9.70
N MET A 404 -31.01 -11.54 -9.68
CA MET A 404 -30.09 -10.72 -10.44
C MET A 404 -30.06 -11.16 -11.89
N THR A 405 -30.45 -10.27 -12.80
CA THR A 405 -30.27 -10.46 -14.25
C THR A 405 -29.01 -9.74 -14.68
N VAL A 406 -28.03 -10.51 -15.15
CA VAL A 406 -26.73 -10.00 -15.55
C VAL A 406 -26.84 -9.18 -16.84
N MET A 407 -26.33 -7.96 -16.80
CA MET A 407 -26.21 -7.04 -17.94
C MET A 407 -24.82 -7.13 -18.58
N ILE A 408 -23.78 -7.03 -17.77
CA ILE A 408 -22.37 -7.12 -18.18
C ILE A 408 -21.73 -8.24 -17.37
N GLU A 409 -21.21 -9.23 -18.05
CA GLU A 409 -20.53 -10.37 -17.40
C GLU A 409 -19.15 -9.94 -16.88
N ARG A 410 -18.67 -10.59 -15.82
CA ARG A 410 -17.29 -10.43 -15.36
C ARG A 410 -16.30 -10.71 -16.48
N ASN A 411 -15.13 -10.14 -16.39
CA ASN A 411 -14.07 -10.25 -17.41
C ASN A 411 -14.45 -9.68 -18.78
N THR A 412 -15.47 -8.80 -18.84
CA THR A 412 -15.77 -8.03 -20.06
C THR A 412 -14.80 -6.85 -20.15
N THR A 413 -14.13 -6.72 -21.30
CA THR A 413 -13.17 -5.62 -21.58
C THR A 413 -13.88 -4.27 -21.50
N ILE A 414 -13.27 -3.31 -20.85
CA ILE A 414 -13.74 -1.93 -20.74
C ILE A 414 -12.89 -0.97 -21.59
N PRO A 415 -13.49 0.11 -22.16
CA PRO A 415 -14.88 0.56 -21.98
C PRO A 415 -15.91 -0.32 -22.69
N VAL A 416 -17.12 -0.44 -22.10
CA VAL A 416 -18.21 -1.25 -22.65
C VAL A 416 -19.57 -0.61 -22.38
N LYS A 417 -20.48 -0.73 -23.36
CA LYS A 417 -21.85 -0.27 -23.24
C LYS A 417 -22.82 -1.39 -23.64
N LYS A 418 -23.79 -1.67 -22.77
CA LYS A 418 -24.83 -2.69 -23.03
C LYS A 418 -26.20 -2.16 -22.67
N THR A 419 -27.19 -2.44 -23.51
CA THR A 419 -28.58 -2.01 -23.34
C THR A 419 -29.49 -3.21 -23.45
N GLU A 420 -30.40 -3.39 -22.49
CA GLU A 420 -31.43 -4.42 -22.49
C GLU A 420 -32.80 -3.78 -22.26
N THR A 421 -33.85 -4.41 -22.78
CA THR A 421 -35.23 -3.93 -22.65
C THR A 421 -35.99 -4.77 -21.63
N TYR A 422 -36.50 -4.10 -20.61
CA TYR A 422 -37.35 -4.69 -19.58
C TYR A 422 -38.79 -4.17 -19.68
N SER A 423 -39.69 -4.73 -18.89
CA SER A 423 -41.10 -4.34 -18.86
C SER A 423 -41.64 -4.25 -17.45
N THR A 424 -42.86 -3.74 -17.28
CA THR A 424 -43.56 -3.64 -15.99
C THR A 424 -44.00 -5.01 -15.47
N ALA A 425 -43.99 -5.16 -14.14
CA ALA A 425 -44.38 -6.38 -13.44
C ALA A 425 -45.87 -6.43 -13.05
N ALA A 426 -46.56 -5.28 -13.07
CA ALA A 426 -47.97 -5.13 -12.71
C ALA A 426 -48.73 -4.29 -13.75
N ASP A 427 -50.06 -4.52 -13.82
CA ASP A 427 -50.95 -3.69 -14.63
C ASP A 427 -51.01 -2.27 -14.14
N ASN A 428 -51.06 -1.30 -15.06
CA ASN A 428 -51.12 0.15 -14.78
C ASN A 428 -49.95 0.70 -13.94
N GLN A 429 -48.82 0.03 -13.96
CA GLN A 429 -47.61 0.46 -13.29
C GLN A 429 -47.03 1.68 -14.01
N THR A 430 -46.93 2.82 -13.30
CA THR A 430 -46.47 4.13 -13.82
C THR A 430 -45.02 4.46 -13.49
N ALA A 431 -44.31 3.58 -12.76
CA ALA A 431 -42.93 3.75 -12.39
C ALA A 431 -42.23 2.39 -12.24
N VAL A 432 -40.91 2.36 -12.45
CA VAL A 432 -40.06 1.19 -12.17
C VAL A 432 -38.87 1.60 -11.30
N ASP A 433 -38.53 0.78 -10.33
CA ASP A 433 -37.35 0.93 -9.52
C ASP A 433 -36.21 0.10 -10.15
N ILE A 434 -35.12 0.75 -10.49
CA ILE A 434 -33.92 0.10 -11.03
C ILE A 434 -32.96 -0.11 -9.89
N HIS A 435 -32.76 -1.37 -9.49
CA HIS A 435 -31.77 -1.77 -8.48
C HIS A 435 -30.55 -2.35 -9.15
N ILE A 436 -29.42 -1.67 -9.02
CA ILE A 436 -28.13 -2.01 -9.65
C ILE A 436 -27.35 -2.89 -8.70
N LEU A 437 -26.87 -4.02 -9.22
CA LEU A 437 -26.20 -5.08 -8.45
C LEU A 437 -24.84 -5.42 -9.05
N GLN A 438 -23.90 -5.83 -8.20
CA GLN A 438 -22.60 -6.37 -8.58
C GLN A 438 -22.34 -7.68 -7.85
N GLY A 439 -21.96 -8.72 -8.56
CA GLY A 439 -21.62 -10.03 -8.02
C GLY A 439 -22.03 -11.19 -8.92
N GLU A 440 -21.83 -12.41 -8.41
CA GLU A 440 -22.03 -13.67 -9.18
C GLU A 440 -23.17 -14.53 -8.62
N ARG A 441 -23.94 -14.03 -7.66
CA ARG A 441 -25.00 -14.81 -7.02
C ARG A 441 -26.33 -14.65 -7.77
N PRO A 442 -27.15 -15.72 -7.86
CA PRO A 442 -28.45 -15.66 -8.54
C PRO A 442 -29.47 -14.72 -7.86
N LEU A 443 -29.46 -14.64 -6.52
CA LEU A 443 -30.39 -13.80 -5.76
C LEU A 443 -29.85 -12.38 -5.59
N ALA A 444 -30.72 -11.39 -5.75
CA ALA A 444 -30.35 -9.98 -5.61
C ALA A 444 -29.81 -9.64 -4.22
N SER A 445 -30.38 -10.25 -3.15
CA SER A 445 -29.96 -10.06 -1.75
C SER A 445 -28.52 -10.52 -1.46
N ASP A 446 -27.99 -11.43 -2.27
CA ASP A 446 -26.68 -12.05 -2.08
C ASP A 446 -25.57 -11.34 -2.85
N ASN A 447 -25.92 -10.26 -3.56
CA ASN A 447 -25.02 -9.44 -4.35
C ASN A 447 -24.86 -8.05 -3.73
N MET A 448 -23.75 -7.37 -4.03
CA MET A 448 -23.53 -6.01 -3.60
C MET A 448 -24.50 -5.04 -4.29
N SER A 449 -25.26 -4.27 -3.52
CA SER A 449 -26.08 -3.18 -4.04
C SER A 449 -25.22 -1.98 -4.36
N LEU A 450 -25.19 -1.57 -5.62
CA LEU A 450 -24.51 -0.36 -6.07
C LEU A 450 -25.41 0.89 -6.04
N GLY A 451 -26.72 0.69 -5.87
CA GLY A 451 -27.66 1.78 -5.73
C GLY A 451 -29.04 1.46 -6.33
N ARG A 452 -29.98 2.33 -6.05
CA ARG A 452 -31.34 2.28 -6.59
C ARG A 452 -31.75 3.64 -7.10
N PHE A 453 -32.48 3.67 -8.22
CA PHE A 453 -33.14 4.86 -8.70
C PHE A 453 -34.48 4.52 -9.35
N ARG A 454 -35.35 5.50 -9.46
CA ARG A 454 -36.71 5.33 -9.95
C ARG A 454 -36.93 6.09 -11.25
N LEU A 455 -37.49 5.38 -12.24
CA LEU A 455 -38.01 5.99 -13.46
C LEU A 455 -39.52 6.12 -13.32
N ASP A 456 -40.02 7.35 -13.28
CA ASP A 456 -41.43 7.70 -13.16
C ASP A 456 -42.03 8.15 -14.49
N GLY A 457 -43.36 8.07 -14.57
CA GLY A 457 -44.13 8.62 -15.68
C GLY A 457 -44.22 7.71 -16.90
N ILE A 458 -44.17 6.42 -16.66
CA ILE A 458 -44.51 5.39 -17.64
C ILE A 458 -46.03 5.49 -17.87
N PRO A 459 -46.51 5.52 -19.12
CA PRO A 459 -47.94 5.48 -19.41
C PRO A 459 -48.62 4.22 -18.88
N PRO A 460 -49.76 4.30 -18.18
CA PRO A 460 -50.48 3.12 -17.70
C PRO A 460 -50.82 2.18 -18.86
N ALA A 461 -50.46 0.90 -18.73
CA ALA A 461 -50.74 -0.15 -19.68
C ALA A 461 -50.80 -1.51 -18.96
N ALA A 462 -51.25 -2.56 -19.66
CA ALA A 462 -51.16 -3.90 -19.13
C ALA A 462 -49.71 -4.29 -18.89
N ARG A 463 -49.51 -5.12 -17.88
CA ARG A 463 -48.17 -5.65 -17.52
C ARG A 463 -47.50 -6.29 -18.74
N GLY A 464 -46.23 -6.06 -18.92
CA GLY A 464 -45.45 -6.59 -20.05
C GLY A 464 -45.52 -5.76 -21.34
N ILE A 465 -46.39 -4.73 -21.42
CA ILE A 465 -46.52 -3.84 -22.60
C ILE A 465 -45.50 -2.71 -22.60
N PRO A 466 -45.30 -1.94 -21.49
CA PRO A 466 -44.29 -0.88 -21.45
C PRO A 466 -42.87 -1.41 -21.72
N GLN A 467 -42.09 -0.68 -22.48
CA GLN A 467 -40.72 -1.03 -22.81
C GLN A 467 -39.76 -0.02 -22.15
N VAL A 468 -39.01 -0.50 -21.17
CA VAL A 468 -37.98 0.28 -20.44
C VAL A 468 -36.61 -0.20 -20.85
N GLU A 469 -35.88 0.62 -21.58
CA GLU A 469 -34.46 0.37 -21.90
C GLU A 469 -33.61 0.73 -20.71
N VAL A 470 -32.81 -0.24 -20.23
CA VAL A 470 -31.78 -0.04 -19.23
C VAL A 470 -30.43 -0.18 -19.91
N THR A 471 -29.63 0.87 -19.82
CA THR A 471 -28.28 0.92 -20.42
C THR A 471 -27.24 0.99 -19.30
N PHE A 472 -26.28 0.10 -19.34
CA PHE A 472 -25.04 0.14 -18.56
C PHE A 472 -23.92 0.62 -19.46
N ASP A 473 -23.18 1.62 -19.04
CA ASP A 473 -22.09 2.26 -19.79
C ASP A 473 -20.90 2.42 -18.85
N ILE A 474 -19.84 1.62 -19.04
CA ILE A 474 -18.62 1.63 -18.24
C ILE A 474 -17.54 2.33 -19.06
N ASP A 475 -16.96 3.39 -18.50
CA ASP A 475 -15.86 4.12 -19.16
C ASP A 475 -14.51 3.39 -19.01
N ALA A 476 -13.46 3.93 -19.63
CA ALA A 476 -12.10 3.39 -19.55
C ALA A 476 -11.47 3.46 -18.13
N ASN A 477 -12.11 4.17 -17.20
CA ASN A 477 -11.69 4.26 -15.80
C ASN A 477 -12.47 3.29 -14.90
N GLY A 478 -13.41 2.52 -15.49
CA GLY A 478 -14.29 1.60 -14.75
C GLY A 478 -15.48 2.28 -14.08
N ILE A 479 -15.79 3.53 -14.42
CA ILE A 479 -16.94 4.25 -13.85
C ILE A 479 -18.21 3.81 -14.57
N LEU A 480 -19.17 3.29 -13.80
CA LEU A 480 -20.46 2.82 -14.29
C LEU A 480 -21.48 3.95 -14.34
N HIS A 481 -22.05 4.17 -15.51
CA HIS A 481 -23.23 5.00 -15.73
C HIS A 481 -24.41 4.12 -16.07
N VAL A 482 -25.53 4.30 -15.37
CA VAL A 482 -26.76 3.58 -15.65
C VAL A 482 -27.85 4.53 -16.06
N MET A 483 -28.52 4.24 -17.17
CA MET A 483 -29.65 5.01 -17.69
C MET A 483 -30.84 4.10 -17.87
N ALA A 484 -32.01 4.56 -17.45
CA ALA A 484 -33.29 3.92 -17.76
C ALA A 484 -34.15 4.88 -18.58
N LYS A 485 -34.77 4.37 -19.66
CA LYS A 485 -35.61 5.16 -20.57
C LYS A 485 -36.87 4.40 -20.94
N ASP A 486 -38.03 5.03 -20.75
CA ASP A 486 -39.27 4.52 -21.29
C ASP A 486 -39.42 4.88 -22.78
N LYS A 487 -39.57 3.87 -23.63
CA LYS A 487 -39.65 4.06 -25.10
C LYS A 487 -40.90 4.81 -25.54
N ALA A 488 -42.02 4.66 -24.85
CA ALA A 488 -43.28 5.24 -25.23
C ALA A 488 -43.34 6.75 -24.90
N SER A 489 -42.96 7.15 -23.69
CA SER A 489 -42.99 8.56 -23.27
C SER A 489 -41.72 9.31 -23.59
N GLY A 490 -40.61 8.61 -23.86
CA GLY A 490 -39.28 9.18 -24.02
C GLY A 490 -38.67 9.68 -22.72
N LYS A 491 -39.34 9.50 -21.56
CA LYS A 491 -38.77 9.86 -20.26
C LYS A 491 -37.55 9.01 -19.92
N GLU A 492 -36.52 9.67 -19.42
CA GLU A 492 -35.30 9.03 -19.04
C GLU A 492 -34.81 9.49 -17.67
N GLN A 493 -34.12 8.62 -16.95
CA GLN A 493 -33.40 8.91 -15.74
C GLN A 493 -31.98 8.30 -15.86
N LYS A 494 -30.98 9.12 -15.57
CA LYS A 494 -29.58 8.70 -15.61
C LYS A 494 -28.97 8.85 -14.22
N VAL A 495 -28.21 7.85 -13.79
CA VAL A 495 -27.45 7.87 -12.55
C VAL A 495 -26.01 7.45 -12.88
N THR A 496 -25.05 8.23 -12.40
CA THR A 496 -23.68 7.77 -12.30
C THR A 496 -23.60 6.99 -11.01
N VAL A 497 -23.27 5.72 -11.13
CA VAL A 497 -23.10 4.88 -9.94
C VAL A 497 -21.80 5.30 -9.27
N THR A 498 -21.95 6.07 -8.21
CA THR A 498 -20.91 6.24 -7.21
C THR A 498 -21.31 5.33 -6.07
N ALA A 499 -20.59 4.23 -5.91
CA ALA A 499 -20.85 3.30 -4.81
C ALA A 499 -20.89 4.09 -3.49
N SER A 500 -21.84 3.81 -2.64
CA SER A 500 -21.95 4.49 -1.35
C SER A 500 -20.77 4.05 -0.48
N THR A 501 -19.88 5.00 -0.18
CA THR A 501 -18.77 4.76 0.76
C THR A 501 -19.19 5.01 2.20
N ASN A 502 -20.48 5.17 2.46
CA ASN A 502 -21.05 5.59 3.74
C ASN A 502 -20.53 6.96 4.25
N LEU A 503 -19.75 7.66 3.43
CA LEU A 503 -19.31 9.05 3.65
C LEU A 503 -20.11 9.97 2.74
N ASN A 504 -20.79 10.94 3.31
CA ASN A 504 -21.43 11.99 2.52
C ASN A 504 -20.40 13.07 2.10
N LYS A 505 -20.76 13.88 1.10
CA LYS A 505 -19.86 14.93 0.60
C LYS A 505 -19.39 15.89 1.69
N GLY A 506 -20.26 16.22 2.66
CA GLY A 506 -19.91 17.07 3.80
C GLY A 506 -18.87 16.46 4.71
N ASP A 507 -18.93 15.14 4.93
CA ASP A 507 -17.92 14.41 5.70
C ASP A 507 -16.57 14.45 4.98
N ILE A 508 -16.54 14.18 3.68
CA ILE A 508 -15.32 14.24 2.88
C ILE A 508 -14.72 15.65 2.90
N ASP A 509 -15.54 16.69 2.68
CA ASP A 509 -15.08 18.07 2.68
C ASP A 509 -14.55 18.50 4.08
N ARG A 510 -15.17 18.03 5.17
CA ARG A 510 -14.66 18.21 6.53
C ARG A 510 -13.29 17.53 6.70
N MET A 511 -13.15 16.26 6.31
CA MET A 511 -11.92 15.49 6.40
C MET A 511 -10.79 16.13 5.57
N VAL A 512 -11.08 16.64 4.37
CA VAL A 512 -10.14 17.41 3.54
C VAL A 512 -9.64 18.65 4.27
N ASN A 513 -10.55 19.41 4.90
CA ASN A 513 -10.17 20.63 5.63
C ASN A 513 -9.31 20.31 6.87
N GLU A 514 -9.67 19.26 7.62
CA GLU A 514 -8.88 18.78 8.76
C GLU A 514 -7.49 18.28 8.32
N ALA A 515 -7.39 17.56 7.21
CA ALA A 515 -6.11 17.12 6.65
C ALA A 515 -5.21 18.31 6.29
N ARG A 516 -5.76 19.36 5.65
CA ARG A 516 -5.03 20.59 5.33
C ARG A 516 -4.55 21.37 6.56
N GLN A 517 -5.34 21.41 7.63
CA GLN A 517 -4.95 22.07 8.88
C GLN A 517 -3.77 21.35 9.54
N ASN A 518 -3.75 20.02 9.46
CA ASN A 518 -2.66 19.21 9.99
C ASN A 518 -1.38 19.25 9.13
N GLU A 519 -1.50 19.51 7.82
CA GLU A 519 -0.36 19.52 6.88
C GLU A 519 0.74 20.52 7.30
N ALA A 520 0.35 21.72 7.76
CA ALA A 520 1.31 22.73 8.23
C ALA A 520 2.03 22.32 9.53
N ALA A 521 1.34 21.64 10.43
CA ALA A 521 1.91 21.10 11.66
C ALA A 521 2.86 19.92 11.36
N ASP A 522 2.44 19.02 10.47
CA ASP A 522 3.23 17.88 10.04
C ASP A 522 4.51 18.32 9.32
N LYS A 523 4.45 19.37 8.48
CA LYS A 523 5.63 19.94 7.81
C LYS A 523 6.65 20.47 8.81
N LYS A 524 6.22 21.26 9.79
CA LYS A 524 7.11 21.78 10.86
C LYS A 524 7.75 20.65 11.66
N ARG A 525 6.98 19.62 11.95
CA ARG A 525 7.47 18.46 12.68
C ARG A 525 8.49 17.67 11.89
N ARG A 526 8.27 17.49 10.61
CA ARG A 526 9.24 16.85 9.71
C ARG A 526 10.54 17.60 9.68
N GLU A 527 10.50 18.92 9.50
CA GLU A 527 11.69 19.79 9.54
C GLU A 527 12.45 19.65 10.88
N LEU A 528 11.73 19.53 11.99
CA LEU A 528 12.33 19.28 13.31
C LEU A 528 13.02 17.91 13.41
N ILE A 529 12.37 16.85 12.90
CA ILE A 529 12.94 15.49 12.90
C ILE A 529 14.18 15.43 11.99
N GLU A 530 14.13 16.00 10.80
CA GLU A 530 15.26 16.09 9.88
C GLU A 530 16.44 16.85 10.51
N ALA A 531 16.16 17.96 11.17
CA ALA A 531 17.20 18.72 11.89
C ALA A 531 17.83 17.92 13.04
N LYS A 532 17.03 17.17 13.81
CA LYS A 532 17.54 16.28 14.87
C LYS A 532 18.41 15.15 14.30
N ASN A 533 17.98 14.50 13.25
CA ASN A 533 18.74 13.41 12.61
C ASN A 533 20.07 13.91 12.01
N ASN A 534 20.05 15.08 11.36
CA ASN A 534 21.26 15.71 10.84
C ASN A 534 22.22 16.11 11.97
N ALA A 535 21.68 16.64 13.07
CA ALA A 535 22.46 16.98 14.25
C ALA A 535 23.11 15.75 14.91
N ASP A 536 22.38 14.64 15.05
CA ASP A 536 22.91 13.38 15.58
C ASP A 536 24.04 12.82 14.70
N THR A 537 23.87 12.87 13.38
CA THR A 537 24.90 12.45 12.42
C THR A 537 26.14 13.33 12.55
N LEU A 538 25.97 14.66 12.62
CA LEU A 538 27.05 15.62 12.78
C LEU A 538 27.79 15.41 14.11
N LEU A 539 27.06 15.20 15.22
CA LEU A 539 27.63 14.89 16.54
C LEU A 539 28.51 13.65 16.46
N TYR A 540 27.98 12.56 15.91
CA TYR A 540 28.71 11.30 15.77
C TYR A 540 30.01 11.48 14.94
N GLN A 541 29.92 12.13 13.79
CA GLN A 541 31.07 12.37 12.90
C GLN A 541 32.12 13.25 13.57
N THR A 542 31.69 14.33 14.24
CA THR A 542 32.61 15.26 14.90
C THR A 542 33.31 14.61 16.11
N GLU A 543 32.57 13.87 16.94
CA GLU A 543 33.15 13.13 18.07
C GLU A 543 34.11 12.04 17.64
N LYS A 544 33.77 11.32 16.53
CA LYS A 544 34.67 10.31 15.96
C LYS A 544 35.95 10.96 15.47
N ALA A 545 35.85 12.05 14.70
CA ALA A 545 37.02 12.76 14.19
C ALA A 545 37.92 13.33 15.30
N LEU A 546 37.33 13.87 16.38
CA LEU A 546 38.12 14.33 17.54
C LEU A 546 38.85 13.18 18.25
N ARG A 547 38.28 11.99 18.28
CA ARG A 547 38.94 10.79 18.82
C ARG A 547 40.07 10.31 17.91
N ASP A 548 39.83 10.26 16.61
CA ASP A 548 40.80 9.77 15.63
C ASP A 548 42.00 10.71 15.48
N LEU A 549 41.79 12.02 15.62
CA LEU A 549 42.86 13.03 15.60
C LEU A 549 43.69 13.07 16.88
N GLY A 550 43.13 12.66 18.03
CA GLY A 550 43.82 12.55 19.31
C GLY A 550 44.57 13.84 19.69
N ASP A 551 45.87 13.74 20.01
CA ASP A 551 46.72 14.82 20.44
C ASP A 551 47.11 15.83 19.32
N LYS A 552 46.72 15.58 18.07
CA LYS A 552 46.94 16.51 16.95
C LYS A 552 46.04 17.74 17.01
N VAL A 553 44.98 17.69 17.81
CA VAL A 553 44.06 18.83 18.00
C VAL A 553 44.57 19.71 19.17
N PRO A 554 44.83 21.00 18.95
CA PRO A 554 45.19 21.91 20.04
C PRO A 554 44.14 21.91 21.15
N SER A 555 44.60 21.98 22.42
CA SER A 555 43.72 21.85 23.60
C SER A 555 42.59 22.88 23.62
N ASP A 556 42.90 24.13 23.22
CA ASP A 556 41.95 25.25 23.22
C ASP A 556 40.84 25.03 22.15
N GLU A 557 41.23 24.50 21.00
CA GLU A 557 40.27 24.20 19.92
C GLU A 557 39.43 22.99 20.23
N ARG A 558 40.04 21.96 20.82
CA ARG A 558 39.29 20.80 21.31
C ARG A 558 38.20 21.23 22.30
N GLY A 559 38.58 22.06 23.31
CA GLY A 559 37.63 22.57 24.28
C GLY A 559 36.51 23.41 23.67
N ASN A 560 36.80 24.22 22.65
CA ASN A 560 35.79 25.00 21.92
C ASN A 560 34.81 24.10 21.15
N ILE A 561 35.29 23.05 20.46
CA ILE A 561 34.43 22.11 19.73
C ILE A 561 33.58 21.26 20.69
N GLU A 562 34.19 20.78 21.80
CA GLU A 562 33.45 19.99 22.81
C GLU A 562 32.36 20.82 23.51
N ALA A 563 32.58 22.10 23.72
CA ALA A 563 31.53 23.01 24.22
C ALA A 563 30.36 23.13 23.24
N LYS A 564 30.65 23.28 21.94
CA LYS A 564 29.61 23.33 20.88
C LYS A 564 28.88 22.01 20.71
N ILE A 565 29.57 20.89 20.82
CA ILE A 565 28.96 19.53 20.84
C ILE A 565 27.97 19.43 22.01
N THR A 566 28.37 19.94 23.20
CA THR A 566 27.52 19.91 24.40
C THR A 566 26.26 20.78 24.22
N ASP A 567 26.43 21.97 23.62
CA ASP A 567 25.28 22.84 23.30
C ASP A 567 24.34 22.19 22.26
N LEU A 568 24.89 21.57 21.19
CA LEU A 568 24.10 20.88 20.21
C LEU A 568 23.35 19.67 20.81
N LYS A 569 23.98 18.87 21.66
CA LYS A 569 23.33 17.78 22.40
C LYS A 569 22.16 18.30 23.25
N SER A 570 22.38 19.46 23.93
CA SER A 570 21.30 20.11 24.69
C SER A 570 20.16 20.61 23.78
N ALA A 571 20.50 21.19 22.63
CA ALA A 571 19.53 21.67 21.65
C ALA A 571 18.67 20.55 21.08
N VAL A 572 19.23 19.37 20.73
CA VAL A 572 18.53 18.19 20.20
C VAL A 572 17.48 17.66 21.19
N GLN A 573 17.68 17.83 22.49
CA GLN A 573 16.69 17.45 23.51
C GLN A 573 15.47 18.39 23.53
N THR A 574 15.54 19.52 22.85
CA THR A 574 14.44 20.48 22.74
C THR A 574 13.60 20.24 21.47
N GLU A 575 12.44 20.89 21.38
CA GLU A 575 11.63 20.95 20.15
C GLU A 575 11.80 22.27 19.39
N ASP A 576 12.90 23.00 19.68
CA ASP A 576 13.21 24.30 19.09
C ASP A 576 14.07 24.12 17.84
N LEU A 577 13.41 24.04 16.67
CA LEU A 577 14.07 23.90 15.37
C LEU A 577 15.15 24.97 15.10
N PRO A 578 14.88 26.29 15.25
CA PRO A 578 15.92 27.34 15.10
C PRO A 578 17.14 27.14 15.97
N ARG A 579 16.96 26.69 17.22
CA ARG A 579 18.05 26.42 18.16
C ARG A 579 18.91 25.25 17.70
N ILE A 580 18.29 24.16 17.24
CA ILE A 580 19.01 22.98 16.72
C ILE A 580 19.81 23.34 15.47
N GLN A 581 19.24 24.08 14.52
CA GLN A 581 19.91 24.53 13.31
C GLN A 581 21.11 25.40 13.62
N LYS A 582 20.94 26.41 14.48
CA LYS A 582 22.03 27.31 14.89
C LYS A 582 23.16 26.57 15.60
N ALA A 583 22.85 25.64 16.48
CA ALA A 583 23.86 24.85 17.18
C ALA A 583 24.60 23.90 16.23
N SER A 584 23.89 23.31 15.26
CA SER A 584 24.48 22.46 14.20
C SER A 584 25.46 23.26 13.33
N GLU A 585 25.05 24.44 12.86
CA GLU A 585 25.93 25.33 12.10
C GLU A 585 27.21 25.71 12.90
N ALA A 586 27.07 25.98 14.20
CA ALA A 586 28.21 26.33 15.06
C ALA A 586 29.20 25.16 15.20
N VAL A 587 28.74 23.91 15.30
CA VAL A 587 29.60 22.70 15.31
C VAL A 587 30.30 22.55 13.97
N GLN A 588 29.54 22.66 12.87
CA GLN A 588 30.05 22.49 11.51
C GLN A 588 31.13 23.50 11.16
N GLN A 589 30.91 24.79 11.52
CA GLN A 589 31.91 25.85 11.32
C GLN A 589 33.18 25.62 12.14
N ALA A 590 33.05 25.21 13.40
CA ALA A 590 34.21 24.95 14.26
C ALA A 590 35.02 23.73 13.75
N PHE A 591 34.34 22.69 13.28
CA PHE A 591 34.99 21.51 12.73
C PHE A 591 35.68 21.81 11.39
N HIS A 592 35.05 22.62 10.53
CA HIS A 592 35.65 23.08 9.27
C HIS A 592 36.89 23.93 9.49
N ALA A 593 36.87 24.85 10.48
CA ALA A 593 38.03 25.66 10.85
C ALA A 593 39.20 24.78 11.32
N LEU A 594 38.94 23.80 12.19
CA LEU A 594 39.95 22.82 12.62
C LEU A 594 40.56 22.06 11.44
N SER A 595 39.73 21.59 10.52
CA SER A 595 40.20 20.86 9.32
C SER A 595 41.13 21.73 8.47
N GLN A 596 40.79 23.00 8.25
CA GLN A 596 41.64 23.93 7.49
C GLN A 596 42.98 24.18 8.18
N GLN A 597 43.00 24.32 9.51
CA GLN A 597 44.23 24.54 10.25
C GLN A 597 45.17 23.32 10.21
N LEU A 598 44.61 22.13 10.35
CA LEU A 598 45.36 20.87 10.24
C LEU A 598 46.00 20.70 8.86
N TYR A 599 45.26 21.00 7.77
CA TYR A 599 45.82 21.03 6.43
C TYR A 599 46.90 22.06 6.22
N ALA A 600 46.77 23.26 6.83
CA ALA A 600 47.79 24.30 6.77
C ALA A 600 49.06 23.94 7.55
N GLN A 601 48.96 23.21 8.65
CA GLN A 601 50.11 22.72 9.44
C GLN A 601 50.84 21.59 8.72
N GLU A 602 50.12 20.66 8.05
CA GLU A 602 50.75 19.61 7.25
C GLU A 602 51.56 20.16 6.06
N GLN A 603 51.14 21.28 5.46
CA GLN A 603 51.88 21.94 4.40
C GLN A 603 53.12 22.74 4.87
N GLN A 604 53.24 23.06 6.17
CA GLN A 604 54.37 23.77 6.76
C GLN A 604 55.45 22.87 7.36
N THR A 605 55.25 21.57 7.46
CA THR A 605 56.26 20.62 7.91
C THR A 605 57.22 20.35 6.74
N PRO A 606 58.53 20.70 6.86
CA PRO A 606 59.49 20.40 5.81
C PRO A 606 59.64 18.88 5.64
N PRO A 607 59.80 18.37 4.40
CA PRO A 607 59.96 16.94 4.18
C PRO A 607 61.23 16.45 4.88
N PRO A 608 61.24 15.21 5.44
CA PRO A 608 62.39 14.66 6.10
C PRO A 608 63.58 14.61 5.14
N PRO A 609 64.81 14.93 5.58
CA PRO A 609 65.98 14.96 4.73
C PRO A 609 66.34 13.53 4.27
N GLY A 610 66.05 13.22 2.96
CA GLY A 610 66.41 11.93 2.39
C GLY A 610 65.56 11.46 1.18
N ALA A 611 64.55 12.15 0.76
CA ALA A 611 63.80 11.79 -0.44
C ALA A 611 64.21 12.65 -1.65
N GLY A 612 64.85 12.04 -2.64
CA GLY A 612 65.23 12.64 -3.92
C GLY A 612 64.00 13.04 -4.75
N PRO A 613 64.15 13.94 -5.76
CA PRO A 613 63.01 14.51 -6.46
C PRO A 613 62.31 13.47 -7.31
N SER A 614 61.10 13.12 -6.95
CA SER A 614 60.18 12.40 -7.79
C SER A 614 59.46 13.36 -8.74
N THR A 615 59.58 13.11 -10.04
CA THR A 615 58.89 13.78 -11.13
C THR A 615 57.37 13.70 -10.97
N PRO A 616 56.62 14.76 -11.31
CA PRO A 616 55.15 14.73 -11.22
C PRO A 616 54.56 13.81 -12.29
N PRO A 617 53.58 12.97 -11.96
CA PRO A 617 52.86 12.22 -12.96
C PRO A 617 51.92 13.16 -13.75
N SER A 618 51.91 12.93 -15.05
CA SER A 618 51.06 13.60 -16.04
C SER A 618 49.57 13.38 -15.73
N SER A 619 48.80 14.44 -15.94
CA SER A 619 47.33 14.41 -15.99
C SER A 619 46.80 13.35 -16.95
N GLY A 620 46.14 12.34 -16.46
CA GLY A 620 45.32 11.37 -17.18
C GLY A 620 43.94 11.31 -16.55
N ASP A 621 42.97 11.32 -17.42
CA ASP A 621 41.53 11.35 -17.18
C ASP A 621 41.03 10.38 -16.10
N GLY A 622 39.99 10.84 -15.43
CA GLY A 622 39.39 10.14 -14.30
C GLY A 622 38.76 8.80 -14.60
N ASP A 623 38.96 7.87 -13.69
CA ASP A 623 38.07 6.74 -13.48
C ASP A 623 37.55 6.79 -12.03
N VAL A 624 36.25 6.88 -11.93
CA VAL A 624 35.51 6.74 -10.68
C VAL A 624 35.54 5.27 -10.29
N ILE A 625 36.17 4.96 -9.15
CA ILE A 625 36.15 3.60 -8.58
C ILE A 625 34.89 3.46 -7.72
N ASP A 626 33.93 2.67 -8.22
CA ASP A 626 32.81 2.14 -7.45
C ASP A 626 33.34 1.22 -6.36
N GLY A 627 33.11 1.58 -5.11
CA GLY A 627 33.38 0.73 -3.96
C GLY A 627 32.20 -0.20 -3.69
N GLU A 628 32.30 -1.46 -4.08
CA GLU A 628 31.43 -2.54 -3.57
C GLU A 628 31.58 -2.67 -2.06
N VAL A 629 30.49 -2.49 -1.33
CA VAL A 629 30.36 -2.94 0.06
C VAL A 629 29.76 -4.34 0.03
N LYS A 630 30.56 -5.35 0.35
CA LYS A 630 30.10 -6.70 0.70
C LYS A 630 29.68 -6.71 2.17
N GLU A 631 28.53 -7.40 2.38
CA GLU A 631 27.83 -7.85 3.57
C GLU A 631 26.75 -6.95 4.13
#